data_d0aaee3716d853ed0dd748f9e492a863
#
_entry.id   d0aaee3716d853ed0dd748f9e492a863
#
_cell.length_a   1.000
_cell.length_b   1.000
_cell.length_c   1.000
_cell.angle_alpha   90.00
_cell.angle_beta   90.00
_cell.angle_gamma   90.00
#
_symmetry.space_group_name_H-M   'P 1'
#
loop_
_entity.id
_entity.type
_entity.pdbx_description
1 polymer ?
#
loop_
_entity_poly.entity_id
_entity_poly.type
_entity_poly.pdbx_seq_one_letter_code
_entity_poly.pdbx_strand_id
1 'polypeptide(L)'
;MWRQYYTNSDADLSLTCTRELNNKLLNGIILIYGLVFLGLEIYHEVKRYFFFGYYDFSSIPFQFCSIPIYLCLILPFIKNEKIRMPIFYYLGIYCMIAGIFPLLFGQGQLCRWSNIFDVIRSFLWHVLILQVSILSVVHAEIGKNIKKDYKYFLGAVAIFVGLTVIAQLINVTLHYTGGINYKPTDGKPFKDITNTPLFDPDVASCFYISPFFVSNMPVYSQIWLKFGWFANYIIYVISFSFLATILYFLNSLIQYCMIKYAAWRIKNK
;
A
#
# COMPACT_ATOMS: atom_id res chain seq x y z
N MET A 1 -39.18 38.00 -5.34
CA MET A 1 -37.90 37.95 -4.60
C MET A 1 -37.80 36.75 -3.64
N TRP A 2 -38.87 36.28 -2.97
CA TRP A 2 -38.84 35.18 -2.00
C TRP A 2 -38.75 33.78 -2.62
N ARG A 3 -39.19 33.53 -3.85
CA ARG A 3 -39.14 32.22 -4.53
C ARG A 3 -37.70 31.76 -4.90
N GLN A 4 -36.75 32.66 -5.13
CA GLN A 4 -35.37 32.31 -5.48
C GLN A 4 -34.53 31.90 -4.26
N TYR A 5 -34.88 32.37 -3.06
CA TYR A 5 -34.16 31.98 -1.84
C TYR A 5 -34.47 30.55 -1.38
N TYR A 6 -35.71 30.07 -1.56
CA TYR A 6 -36.10 28.72 -1.14
C TYR A 6 -35.54 27.64 -2.07
N THR A 7 -35.39 27.86 -3.37
CA THR A 7 -34.88 26.86 -4.32
C THR A 7 -33.38 26.61 -4.20
N ASN A 8 -32.59 27.60 -3.79
CA ASN A 8 -31.14 27.39 -3.59
C ASN A 8 -30.82 26.67 -2.26
N SER A 9 -31.59 26.94 -1.21
CA SER A 9 -31.41 26.30 0.09
C SER A 9 -31.72 24.81 0.06
N ASP A 10 -32.78 24.39 -0.63
CA ASP A 10 -33.17 22.99 -0.72
C ASP A 10 -32.20 22.17 -1.62
N ALA A 11 -31.70 22.79 -2.70
CA ALA A 11 -30.71 22.18 -3.56
C ALA A 11 -29.35 22.01 -2.84
N ASP A 12 -28.91 23.00 -2.07
CA ASP A 12 -27.70 22.92 -1.26
C ASP A 12 -27.84 21.90 -0.12
N LEU A 13 -29.01 21.81 0.51
CA LEU A 13 -29.30 20.83 1.56
C LEU A 13 -29.28 19.38 1.00
N SER A 14 -29.87 19.17 -0.17
CA SER A 14 -29.87 17.86 -0.85
C SER A 14 -28.48 17.43 -1.29
N LEU A 15 -27.67 18.34 -1.81
CA LEU A 15 -26.28 18.07 -2.21
C LEU A 15 -25.39 17.75 -1.01
N THR A 16 -25.54 18.48 0.10
CA THR A 16 -24.77 18.20 1.34
C THR A 16 -25.18 16.87 1.97
N CYS A 17 -26.46 16.53 2.01
CA CYS A 17 -26.96 15.26 2.51
C CYS A 17 -26.46 14.07 1.66
N THR A 18 -26.50 14.20 0.34
CA THR A 18 -25.97 13.17 -0.59
C THR A 18 -24.47 12.97 -0.43
N ARG A 19 -23.70 14.05 -0.26
CA ARG A 19 -22.25 13.99 -0.04
C ARG A 19 -21.90 13.34 1.29
N GLU A 20 -22.63 13.64 2.34
CA GLU A 20 -22.43 13.03 3.65
C GLU A 20 -22.76 11.54 3.64
N LEU A 21 -23.83 11.13 2.99
CA LEU A 21 -24.21 9.72 2.82
C LEU A 21 -23.14 8.96 2.03
N ASN A 22 -22.65 9.54 0.92
CA ASN A 22 -21.57 8.94 0.13
C ASN A 22 -20.29 8.78 0.94
N ASN A 23 -19.95 9.75 1.80
CA ASN A 23 -18.78 9.66 2.69
C ASN A 23 -18.95 8.56 3.74
N LYS A 24 -20.13 8.39 4.33
CA LYS A 24 -20.42 7.32 5.30
C LYS A 24 -20.34 5.95 4.64
N LEU A 25 -20.92 5.80 3.45
CA LEU A 25 -20.87 4.56 2.68
C LEU A 25 -19.44 4.18 2.34
N LEU A 26 -18.65 5.13 1.84
CA LEU A 26 -17.24 4.88 1.53
C LEU A 26 -16.43 4.48 2.77
N ASN A 27 -16.62 5.17 3.89
CA ASN A 27 -15.95 4.80 5.13
C ASN A 27 -16.30 3.37 5.55
N GLY A 28 -17.56 2.95 5.38
CA GLY A 28 -17.97 1.57 5.61
C GLY A 28 -17.27 0.58 4.68
N ILE A 29 -17.19 0.90 3.38
CA ILE A 29 -16.52 0.05 2.38
C ILE A 29 -15.02 -0.07 2.71
N ILE A 30 -14.34 1.03 3.02
CA ILE A 30 -12.91 1.01 3.38
C ILE A 30 -12.68 0.19 4.64
N LEU A 31 -13.55 0.32 5.64
CA LEU A 31 -13.46 -0.48 6.86
C LEU A 31 -13.60 -1.99 6.56
N ILE A 32 -14.53 -2.35 5.68
CA ILE A 32 -14.71 -3.75 5.24
C ILE A 32 -13.43 -4.27 4.60
N TYR A 33 -12.80 -3.50 3.69
CA TYR A 33 -11.50 -3.89 3.13
C TYR A 33 -10.43 -4.07 4.21
N GLY A 34 -10.36 -3.15 5.18
CA GLY A 34 -9.43 -3.26 6.31
C GLY A 34 -9.64 -4.54 7.12
N LEU A 35 -10.91 -4.90 7.41
CA LEU A 35 -11.26 -6.13 8.12
C LEU A 35 -10.96 -7.39 7.30
N VAL A 36 -11.21 -7.37 5.99
CA VAL A 36 -10.85 -8.48 5.09
C VAL A 36 -9.34 -8.68 5.05
N PHE A 37 -8.56 -7.61 4.88
CA PHE A 37 -7.10 -7.68 4.93
C PHE A 37 -6.61 -8.24 6.26
N LEU A 38 -7.12 -7.73 7.38
CA LEU A 38 -6.77 -8.20 8.71
C LEU A 38 -7.08 -9.69 8.88
N GLY A 39 -8.26 -10.14 8.43
CA GLY A 39 -8.66 -11.55 8.50
C GLY A 39 -7.75 -12.47 7.67
N LEU A 40 -7.40 -12.05 6.45
CA LEU A 40 -6.47 -12.78 5.59
C LEU A 40 -5.06 -12.84 6.21
N GLU A 41 -4.61 -11.77 6.87
CA GLU A 41 -3.32 -11.71 7.54
C GLU A 41 -3.28 -12.59 8.79
N ILE A 42 -4.29 -12.50 9.66
CA ILE A 42 -4.41 -13.37 10.84
C ILE A 42 -4.41 -14.84 10.40
N TYR A 43 -5.19 -15.18 9.37
CA TYR A 43 -5.18 -16.55 8.83
C TYR A 43 -3.79 -16.98 8.39
N HIS A 44 -3.05 -16.11 7.72
CA HIS A 44 -1.70 -16.40 7.25
C HIS A 44 -0.74 -16.63 8.40
N GLU A 45 -0.73 -15.74 9.40
CA GLU A 45 0.14 -15.84 10.57
C GLU A 45 -0.16 -17.09 11.40
N VAL A 46 -1.44 -17.36 11.65
CA VAL A 46 -1.89 -18.55 12.37
C VAL A 46 -1.48 -19.82 11.63
N LYS A 47 -1.71 -19.89 10.32
CA LYS A 47 -1.30 -21.03 9.49
C LYS A 47 0.21 -21.26 9.55
N ARG A 48 1.02 -20.21 9.44
CA ARG A 48 2.48 -20.27 9.52
C ARG A 48 2.93 -20.76 10.90
N TYR A 49 2.36 -20.21 11.97
CA TYR A 49 2.66 -20.64 13.32
C TYR A 49 2.41 -22.14 13.51
N PHE A 50 1.27 -22.65 13.06
CA PHE A 50 0.97 -24.09 13.16
C PHE A 50 1.86 -24.95 12.25
N PHE A 51 2.28 -24.43 11.10
CA PHE A 51 3.15 -25.17 10.18
C PHE A 51 4.58 -25.25 10.67
N PHE A 52 5.13 -24.15 11.21
CA PHE A 52 6.52 -24.11 11.68
C PHE A 52 6.67 -24.46 13.17
N GLY A 53 5.61 -24.41 13.96
CA GLY A 53 5.67 -24.61 15.42
C GLY A 53 6.24 -23.43 16.19
N TYR A 54 6.47 -22.28 15.52
CA TYR A 54 6.99 -21.03 16.11
C TYR A 54 6.52 -19.83 15.32
N TYR A 55 6.64 -18.64 15.93
CA TYR A 55 6.33 -17.39 15.23
C TYR A 55 7.50 -16.95 14.35
N ASP A 56 7.23 -16.84 13.06
CA ASP A 56 8.23 -16.40 12.08
C ASP A 56 8.18 -14.86 11.96
N PHE A 57 9.17 -14.20 12.56
CA PHE A 57 9.27 -12.74 12.52
C PHE A 57 9.49 -12.17 11.11
N SER A 58 9.89 -12.99 10.13
CA SER A 58 9.99 -12.55 8.74
C SER A 58 8.62 -12.25 8.13
N SER A 59 7.55 -12.76 8.73
CA SER A 59 6.18 -12.55 8.29
C SER A 59 5.48 -11.34 8.91
N ILE A 60 6.15 -10.58 9.80
CA ILE A 60 5.56 -9.37 10.38
C ILE A 60 4.86 -8.56 9.29
N PRO A 61 3.56 -8.23 9.47
CA PRO A 61 2.79 -7.55 8.44
C PRO A 61 3.13 -6.06 8.36
N PHE A 62 4.41 -5.76 8.20
CA PHE A 62 4.95 -4.42 8.00
C PHE A 62 5.73 -4.34 6.69
N GLN A 63 5.14 -4.91 5.64
CA GLN A 63 5.61 -4.78 4.27
C GLN A 63 4.83 -3.68 3.56
N PHE A 64 5.38 -3.18 2.46
CA PHE A 64 4.73 -2.13 1.67
C PHE A 64 3.30 -2.50 1.25
N CYS A 65 3.06 -3.77 0.91
CA CYS A 65 1.74 -4.30 0.58
C CYS A 65 0.84 -4.57 1.81
N SER A 66 1.38 -4.56 3.04
CA SER A 66 0.59 -4.79 4.26
C SER A 66 0.09 -3.48 4.88
N ILE A 67 0.66 -2.33 4.53
CA ILE A 67 0.25 -1.03 5.04
C ILE A 67 -1.25 -0.72 4.83
N PRO A 68 -1.89 -1.12 3.72
CA PRO A 68 -3.34 -0.94 3.56
C PRO A 68 -4.19 -1.50 4.70
N ILE A 69 -3.77 -2.56 5.40
CA ILE A 69 -4.48 -3.11 6.57
C ILE A 69 -4.73 -1.98 7.58
N TYR A 70 -3.64 -1.35 8.01
CA TYR A 70 -3.68 -0.32 9.06
C TYR A 70 -4.42 0.92 8.61
N LEU A 71 -4.11 1.39 7.40
CA LEU A 71 -4.71 2.62 6.89
C LEU A 71 -6.21 2.48 6.64
N CYS A 72 -6.67 1.33 6.11
CA CYS A 72 -8.10 1.09 5.89
C CYS A 72 -8.86 0.94 7.22
N LEU A 73 -8.23 0.38 8.26
CA LEU A 73 -8.86 0.26 9.58
C LEU A 73 -8.99 1.62 10.29
N ILE A 74 -7.99 2.51 10.17
CA ILE A 74 -8.00 3.78 10.91
C ILE A 74 -8.68 4.93 10.16
N LEU A 75 -8.61 4.94 8.81
CA LEU A 75 -9.06 6.04 7.97
C LEU A 75 -10.54 6.45 8.21
N PRO A 76 -11.49 5.51 8.41
CA PRO A 76 -12.90 5.85 8.66
C PRO A 76 -13.13 6.68 9.91
N PHE A 77 -12.22 6.63 10.88
CA PHE A 77 -12.33 7.33 12.16
C PHE A 77 -11.64 8.70 12.14
N ILE A 78 -10.83 9.00 11.11
CA ILE A 78 -10.13 10.27 10.97
C ILE A 78 -11.07 11.32 10.39
N LYS A 79 -11.43 12.32 11.22
CA LYS A 79 -12.30 13.44 10.83
C LYS A 79 -11.51 14.61 10.22
N ASN A 80 -10.24 14.78 10.61
CA ASN A 80 -9.41 15.89 10.13
C ASN A 80 -8.99 15.67 8.68
N GLU A 81 -9.49 16.49 7.77
CA GLU A 81 -9.18 16.40 6.33
C GLU A 81 -7.68 16.57 6.02
N LYS A 82 -6.94 17.35 6.82
CA LYS A 82 -5.49 17.55 6.63
C LYS A 82 -4.69 16.26 6.85
N ILE A 83 -5.22 15.31 7.63
CA ILE A 83 -4.64 13.99 7.87
C ILE A 83 -5.27 12.96 6.94
N ARG A 84 -6.59 13.02 6.79
CA ARG A 84 -7.37 12.06 6.02
C ARG A 84 -7.01 12.06 4.53
N MET A 85 -6.89 13.23 3.92
CA MET A 85 -6.59 13.34 2.49
C MET A 85 -5.21 12.79 2.12
N PRO A 86 -4.10 13.10 2.81
CA PRO A 86 -2.82 12.42 2.57
C PRO A 86 -2.89 10.90 2.63
N ILE A 87 -3.70 10.32 3.53
CA ILE A 87 -3.89 8.87 3.61
C ILE A 87 -4.64 8.34 2.37
N PHE A 88 -5.67 9.02 1.88
CA PHE A 88 -6.31 8.67 0.62
C PHE A 88 -5.35 8.72 -0.55
N TYR A 89 -4.48 9.73 -0.60
CA TYR A 89 -3.45 9.83 -1.64
C TYR A 89 -2.42 8.71 -1.53
N TYR A 90 -2.05 8.32 -0.31
CA TYR A 90 -1.18 7.16 -0.10
C TYR A 90 -1.85 5.88 -0.59
N LEU A 91 -3.10 5.60 -0.18
CA LEU A 91 -3.86 4.45 -0.63
C LEU A 91 -4.06 4.46 -2.15
N GLY A 92 -4.39 5.62 -2.74
CA GLY A 92 -4.64 5.73 -4.17
C GLY A 92 -3.39 5.59 -5.04
N ILE A 93 -2.24 6.09 -4.61
CA ILE A 93 -1.04 6.15 -5.45
C ILE A 93 -0.01 5.09 -5.02
N TYR A 94 0.41 5.07 -3.75
CA TYR A 94 1.44 4.13 -3.30
C TYR A 94 0.93 2.69 -3.23
N CYS A 95 -0.30 2.49 -2.74
CA CYS A 95 -0.87 1.15 -2.72
C CYS A 95 -1.23 0.64 -4.13
N MET A 96 -1.47 1.53 -5.11
CA MET A 96 -1.58 1.13 -6.51
C MET A 96 -0.28 0.50 -7.01
N ILE A 97 0.88 1.06 -6.66
CA ILE A 97 2.18 0.46 -6.95
C ILE A 97 2.28 -0.92 -6.28
N ALA A 98 1.92 -0.99 -4.98
CA ALA A 98 1.96 -2.24 -4.21
C ALA A 98 1.02 -3.33 -4.77
N GLY A 99 -0.08 -2.96 -5.42
CA GLY A 99 -1.01 -3.88 -6.08
C GLY A 99 -0.53 -4.32 -7.45
N ILE A 100 -0.15 -3.36 -8.31
CA ILE A 100 0.20 -3.62 -9.71
C ILE A 100 1.54 -4.36 -9.84
N PHE A 101 2.56 -3.93 -9.09
CA PHE A 101 3.92 -4.44 -9.26
C PHE A 101 4.04 -5.96 -9.04
N PRO A 102 3.49 -6.54 -7.95
CA PRO A 102 3.52 -7.99 -7.77
C PRO A 102 2.68 -8.74 -8.81
N LEU A 103 1.55 -8.19 -9.26
CA LEU A 103 0.72 -8.83 -10.28
C LEU A 103 1.40 -8.89 -11.65
N LEU A 104 2.19 -7.88 -12.01
CA LEU A 104 2.88 -7.83 -13.30
C LEU A 104 4.25 -8.49 -13.28
N PHE A 105 5.02 -8.31 -12.20
CA PHE A 105 6.43 -8.70 -12.13
C PHE A 105 6.73 -9.73 -11.04
N GLY A 106 5.79 -9.97 -10.14
CA GLY A 106 5.95 -10.87 -9.00
C GLY A 106 5.59 -12.32 -9.26
N GLN A 107 5.35 -12.73 -10.52
CA GLN A 107 4.88 -14.09 -10.83
C GLN A 107 5.78 -15.17 -10.22
N GLY A 108 7.10 -15.01 -10.28
CA GLY A 108 8.05 -15.93 -9.67
C GLY A 108 7.96 -15.99 -8.13
N GLN A 109 7.50 -14.93 -7.47
CA GLN A 109 7.28 -14.90 -6.03
C GLN A 109 5.86 -15.33 -5.65
N LEU A 110 4.85 -14.90 -6.41
CA LEU A 110 3.45 -15.29 -6.21
C LEU A 110 3.23 -16.77 -6.43
N CYS A 111 3.95 -17.39 -7.40
CA CYS A 111 3.84 -18.81 -7.73
C CYS A 111 4.84 -19.71 -7.01
N ARG A 112 5.68 -19.18 -6.11
CA ARG A 112 6.65 -19.96 -5.33
C ARG A 112 6.05 -20.89 -4.28
N TRP A 113 4.81 -20.62 -3.90
CA TRP A 113 4.14 -21.39 -2.86
C TRP A 113 3.82 -22.80 -3.35
N SER A 114 4.24 -23.80 -2.61
CA SER A 114 3.90 -25.20 -2.89
C SER A 114 2.41 -25.52 -2.75
N ASN A 115 1.65 -24.60 -2.13
CA ASN A 115 0.23 -24.75 -1.87
C ASN A 115 -0.58 -23.75 -2.70
N ILE A 116 -1.52 -24.27 -3.50
CA ILE A 116 -2.40 -23.47 -4.36
C ILE A 116 -3.20 -22.41 -3.58
N PHE A 117 -3.57 -22.68 -2.33
CA PHE A 117 -4.31 -21.72 -1.49
C PHE A 117 -3.46 -20.48 -1.16
N ASP A 118 -2.15 -20.63 -0.95
CA ASP A 118 -1.26 -19.50 -0.69
C ASP A 118 -1.05 -18.65 -1.94
N VAL A 119 -1.01 -19.28 -3.11
CA VAL A 119 -0.97 -18.59 -4.41
C VAL A 119 -2.24 -17.77 -4.61
N ILE A 120 -3.43 -18.39 -4.41
CA ILE A 120 -4.72 -17.72 -4.54
C ILE A 120 -4.81 -16.56 -3.53
N ARG A 121 -4.42 -16.76 -2.27
CA ARG A 121 -4.42 -15.72 -1.25
C ARG A 121 -3.53 -14.55 -1.65
N SER A 122 -2.31 -14.82 -2.09
CA SER A 122 -1.36 -13.77 -2.48
C SER A 122 -1.88 -12.97 -3.68
N PHE A 123 -2.46 -13.65 -4.67
CA PHE A 123 -3.07 -12.99 -5.82
C PHE A 123 -4.27 -12.13 -5.40
N LEU A 124 -5.20 -12.70 -4.62
CA LEU A 124 -6.37 -12.00 -4.10
C LEU A 124 -5.97 -10.76 -3.28
N TRP A 125 -4.93 -10.87 -2.46
CA TRP A 125 -4.39 -9.77 -1.68
C TRP A 125 -4.05 -8.56 -2.55
N HIS A 126 -3.28 -8.76 -3.61
CA HIS A 126 -2.86 -7.65 -4.48
C HIS A 126 -3.99 -7.10 -5.34
N VAL A 127 -4.95 -7.94 -5.74
CA VAL A 127 -6.17 -7.49 -6.41
C VAL A 127 -7.02 -6.61 -5.47
N LEU A 128 -7.18 -6.98 -4.20
CA LEU A 128 -7.91 -6.18 -3.22
C LEU A 128 -7.20 -4.85 -2.95
N ILE A 129 -5.87 -4.83 -2.85
CA ILE A 129 -5.09 -3.58 -2.74
C ILE A 129 -5.38 -2.67 -3.93
N LEU A 130 -5.35 -3.21 -5.14
CA LEU A 130 -5.62 -2.44 -6.36
C LEU A 130 -7.05 -1.86 -6.36
N GLN A 131 -8.04 -2.63 -5.93
CA GLN A 131 -9.42 -2.15 -5.80
C GLN A 131 -9.54 -0.98 -4.82
N VAL A 132 -8.93 -1.09 -3.63
CA VAL A 132 -8.90 0.00 -2.64
C VAL A 132 -8.21 1.22 -3.21
N SER A 133 -7.13 1.03 -3.98
CA SER A 133 -6.41 2.14 -4.60
C SER A 133 -7.27 2.87 -5.62
N ILE A 134 -7.94 2.15 -6.51
CA ILE A 134 -8.86 2.74 -7.49
C ILE A 134 -10.00 3.49 -6.78
N LEU A 135 -10.61 2.87 -5.77
CA LEU A 135 -11.67 3.47 -4.97
C LEU A 135 -11.20 4.79 -4.33
N SER A 136 -9.97 4.79 -3.78
CA SER A 136 -9.37 5.98 -3.16
C SER A 136 -9.09 7.09 -4.18
N VAL A 137 -8.60 6.75 -5.37
CA VAL A 137 -8.38 7.71 -6.48
C VAL A 137 -9.68 8.36 -6.90
N VAL A 138 -10.72 7.56 -7.12
CA VAL A 138 -12.02 8.05 -7.59
C VAL A 138 -12.69 8.93 -6.54
N HIS A 139 -12.70 8.49 -5.27
CA HIS A 139 -13.36 9.22 -4.20
C HIS A 139 -12.67 10.53 -3.84
N ALA A 140 -11.36 10.50 -3.68
CA ALA A 140 -10.59 11.70 -3.35
C ALA A 140 -10.39 12.61 -4.56
N GLU A 141 -10.94 12.26 -5.73
CA GLU A 141 -10.79 13.00 -7.00
C GLU A 141 -9.31 13.36 -7.26
N ILE A 142 -8.40 12.41 -6.97
CA ILE A 142 -6.95 12.63 -7.05
C ILE A 142 -6.55 13.10 -8.44
N GLY A 143 -5.92 14.28 -8.51
CA GLY A 143 -5.46 14.87 -9.76
C GLY A 143 -6.47 15.77 -10.47
N LYS A 144 -7.69 15.94 -9.95
CA LYS A 144 -8.69 16.84 -10.54
C LYS A 144 -8.26 18.31 -10.47
N ASN A 145 -7.55 18.71 -9.40
CA ASN A 145 -7.03 20.06 -9.21
C ASN A 145 -5.58 20.02 -8.70
N ILE A 146 -4.63 19.96 -9.62
CA ILE A 146 -3.20 19.80 -9.33
C ILE A 146 -2.69 20.86 -8.32
N LYS A 147 -3.12 22.13 -8.45
CA LYS A 147 -2.66 23.20 -7.54
C LYS A 147 -3.10 23.02 -6.10
N LYS A 148 -4.26 22.42 -5.87
CA LYS A 148 -4.80 22.15 -4.53
C LYS A 148 -4.28 20.80 -4.02
N ASP A 149 -4.17 19.83 -4.91
CA ASP A 149 -3.97 18.42 -4.59
C ASP A 149 -2.51 18.10 -4.29
N TYR A 150 -1.53 18.87 -4.82
CA TYR A 150 -0.12 18.56 -4.62
C TYR A 150 0.29 18.51 -3.14
N LYS A 151 -0.37 19.30 -2.26
CA LYS A 151 -0.10 19.29 -0.81
C LYS A 151 -0.46 17.95 -0.18
N TYR A 152 -1.57 17.37 -0.60
CA TYR A 152 -1.99 16.04 -0.13
C TYR A 152 -1.09 14.94 -0.67
N PHE A 153 -0.64 15.09 -1.93
CA PHE A 153 0.35 14.19 -2.51
C PHE A 153 1.70 14.26 -1.76
N LEU A 154 2.20 15.45 -1.45
CA LEU A 154 3.39 15.61 -0.60
C LEU A 154 3.18 15.00 0.81
N GLY A 155 1.98 15.11 1.36
CA GLY A 155 1.61 14.43 2.60
C GLY A 155 1.69 12.91 2.48
N ALA A 156 1.27 12.34 1.35
CA ALA A 156 1.41 10.91 1.08
C ALA A 156 2.87 10.47 0.93
N VAL A 157 3.71 11.30 0.28
CA VAL A 157 5.16 11.07 0.24
C VAL A 157 5.76 11.08 1.65
N ALA A 158 5.36 12.04 2.49
CA ALA A 158 5.82 12.10 3.88
C ALA A 158 5.39 10.86 4.69
N ILE A 159 4.16 10.36 4.48
CA ILE A 159 3.69 9.10 5.07
C ILE A 159 4.60 7.94 4.62
N PHE A 160 4.89 7.83 3.33
CA PHE A 160 5.76 6.78 2.79
C PHE A 160 7.16 6.82 3.43
N VAL A 161 7.80 8.01 3.45
CA VAL A 161 9.11 8.18 4.08
C VAL A 161 9.05 7.83 5.58
N GLY A 162 8.03 8.30 6.29
CA GLY A 162 7.83 7.96 7.70
C GLY A 162 7.70 6.46 7.95
N LEU A 163 6.94 5.76 7.11
CA LEU A 163 6.78 4.31 7.18
C LEU A 163 8.10 3.56 6.90
N THR A 164 8.91 4.04 5.96
CA THR A 164 10.23 3.43 5.70
C THR A 164 11.20 3.65 6.86
N VAL A 165 11.14 4.79 7.55
CA VAL A 165 11.90 5.02 8.80
C VAL A 165 11.45 4.08 9.91
N ILE A 166 10.14 3.93 10.11
CA ILE A 166 9.58 2.97 11.09
C ILE A 166 10.02 1.54 10.74
N ALA A 167 9.98 1.16 9.45
CA ALA A 167 10.46 -0.14 8.99
C ALA A 167 11.93 -0.37 9.34
N GLN A 168 12.80 0.65 9.20
CA GLN A 168 14.20 0.56 9.63
C GLN A 168 14.32 0.36 11.14
N LEU A 169 13.55 1.09 11.95
CA LEU A 169 13.55 0.90 13.41
C LEU A 169 13.13 -0.51 13.79
N ILE A 170 12.08 -1.06 13.15
CA ILE A 170 11.65 -2.45 13.36
C ILE A 170 12.77 -3.42 12.96
N ASN A 171 13.37 -3.27 11.78
CA ASN A 171 14.44 -4.13 11.30
C ASN A 171 15.64 -4.14 12.26
N VAL A 172 16.05 -2.96 12.75
CA VAL A 172 17.16 -2.82 13.71
C VAL A 172 16.78 -3.45 15.05
N THR A 173 15.58 -3.18 15.57
CA THR A 173 15.12 -3.72 16.85
C THR A 173 15.10 -5.26 16.79
N LEU A 174 14.50 -5.85 15.76
CA LEU A 174 14.43 -7.29 15.60
C LEU A 174 15.82 -7.92 15.51
N HIS A 175 16.77 -7.28 14.81
CA HIS A 175 18.13 -7.77 14.73
C HIS A 175 18.81 -7.85 16.09
N TYR A 176 18.73 -6.79 16.91
CA TYR A 176 19.42 -6.72 18.19
C TYR A 176 18.69 -7.41 19.35
N THR A 177 17.38 -7.62 19.27
CA THR A 177 16.61 -8.32 20.31
C THR A 177 16.57 -9.85 20.15
N GLY A 178 17.24 -10.37 19.12
CA GLY A 178 17.29 -11.82 18.89
C GLY A 178 16.00 -12.41 18.33
N GLY A 179 15.07 -11.56 17.83
CA GLY A 179 13.91 -12.01 17.06
C GLY A 179 14.27 -12.76 15.78
N ILE A 180 15.57 -12.89 15.55
CA ILE A 180 16.21 -13.49 14.37
C ILE A 180 16.91 -14.82 14.71
N ASN A 181 17.05 -15.17 15.98
CA ASN A 181 17.84 -16.32 16.42
C ASN A 181 17.06 -17.65 16.41
N TYR A 182 16.14 -17.82 15.47
CA TYR A 182 15.60 -19.14 15.26
C TYR A 182 16.59 -19.97 14.42
N LYS A 183 17.20 -20.96 15.07
CA LYS A 183 17.88 -22.06 14.37
C LYS A 183 16.81 -23.12 14.09
N PRO A 184 16.61 -23.55 12.84
CA PRO A 184 15.82 -24.73 12.56
C PRO A 184 16.28 -25.86 13.47
N THR A 185 15.34 -26.63 14.00
CA THR A 185 15.62 -27.71 14.98
C THR A 185 16.59 -28.77 14.48
N ASP A 186 16.83 -28.83 13.17
CA ASP A 186 17.77 -29.77 12.51
C ASP A 186 19.12 -29.12 12.11
N GLY A 187 19.33 -27.83 12.45
CA GLY A 187 20.57 -27.10 12.13
C GLY A 187 20.84 -26.92 10.65
N LYS A 188 19.87 -27.22 9.78
CA LYS A 188 20.00 -27.03 8.35
C LYS A 188 19.40 -25.68 7.96
N PRO A 189 20.14 -24.84 7.20
CA PRO A 189 19.56 -23.66 6.63
C PRO A 189 18.37 -24.07 5.75
N PHE A 190 17.28 -23.31 5.83
CA PHE A 190 16.14 -23.49 4.94
C PHE A 190 16.65 -23.33 3.50
N LYS A 191 16.77 -24.42 2.78
CA LYS A 191 17.17 -24.38 1.37
C LYS A 191 15.94 -24.04 0.56
N ASP A 192 15.97 -22.89 -0.10
CA ASP A 192 15.07 -22.59 -1.19
C ASP A 192 15.12 -23.75 -2.22
N ILE A 193 13.99 -24.04 -2.86
CA ILE A 193 13.85 -25.03 -3.94
C ILE A 193 14.91 -24.84 -5.04
N THR A 194 15.48 -23.64 -5.15
CA THR A 194 16.50 -23.27 -6.14
C THR A 194 17.94 -23.38 -5.66
N ASN A 195 18.20 -23.81 -4.41
CA ASN A 195 19.56 -23.89 -3.81
C ASN A 195 20.35 -22.55 -3.82
N THR A 196 19.69 -21.42 -4.01
CA THR A 196 20.35 -20.11 -4.03
C THR A 196 20.50 -19.58 -2.59
N PRO A 197 21.69 -19.12 -2.17
CA PRO A 197 21.95 -18.57 -0.83
C PRO A 197 21.33 -17.17 -0.59
N LEU A 198 20.36 -16.76 -1.38
CA LEU A 198 19.79 -15.42 -1.41
C LEU A 198 18.66 -15.21 -0.40
N PHE A 199 18.24 -16.24 0.31
CA PHE A 199 17.17 -16.16 1.28
C PHE A 199 17.61 -16.77 2.59
N ASP A 200 17.93 -15.93 3.55
CA ASP A 200 17.85 -16.33 4.95
C ASP A 200 16.44 -15.97 5.41
N PRO A 201 15.51 -16.95 5.54
CA PRO A 201 14.15 -16.68 5.99
C PRO A 201 14.10 -16.21 7.43
N ASP A 202 15.20 -16.35 8.18
CA ASP A 202 15.29 -15.97 9.59
C ASP A 202 15.36 -14.47 9.80
N VAL A 203 15.23 -13.66 8.71
CA VAL A 203 15.45 -12.25 8.83
C VAL A 203 14.27 -11.44 8.37
N ALA A 204 13.63 -10.82 9.35
CA ALA A 204 12.66 -9.79 9.09
C ALA A 204 13.28 -8.64 8.28
N SER A 205 12.76 -8.41 7.08
CA SER A 205 13.14 -7.28 6.25
C SER A 205 11.90 -6.48 5.89
N CYS A 206 11.42 -5.67 6.85
CA CYS A 206 10.31 -4.77 6.60
C CYS A 206 10.63 -3.85 5.43
N PHE A 207 9.71 -3.71 4.48
CA PHE A 207 9.86 -2.96 3.23
C PHE A 207 11.03 -3.43 2.33
N TYR A 208 11.64 -4.59 2.60
CA TYR A 208 12.83 -5.10 1.87
C TYR A 208 14.05 -4.16 1.90
N ILE A 209 14.18 -3.35 2.94
CA ILE A 209 15.23 -2.33 3.10
C ILE A 209 16.09 -2.56 4.35
N SER A 210 16.15 -3.79 4.87
CA SER A 210 16.95 -4.10 6.06
C SER A 210 18.42 -3.71 5.87
N PRO A 211 19.06 -3.11 6.90
CA PRO A 211 20.50 -2.85 6.86
C PRO A 211 21.33 -4.13 6.98
N PHE A 212 20.74 -5.25 7.37
CA PHE A 212 21.44 -6.50 7.64
C PHE A 212 21.30 -7.53 6.51
N PHE A 213 20.40 -7.29 5.57
CA PHE A 213 20.06 -8.24 4.50
C PHE A 213 20.01 -7.58 3.14
N VAL A 214 20.53 -8.33 2.16
CA VAL A 214 20.38 -8.00 0.76
C VAL A 214 18.90 -8.03 0.38
N SER A 215 18.42 -6.98 -0.26
CA SER A 215 17.03 -6.91 -0.74
C SER A 215 16.74 -8.05 -1.71
N ASN A 216 15.55 -8.64 -1.58
CA ASN A 216 15.06 -9.68 -2.51
C ASN A 216 14.69 -9.14 -3.89
N MET A 217 14.61 -7.84 -4.03
CA MET A 217 14.28 -7.21 -5.32
C MET A 217 15.56 -7.16 -6.18
N PRO A 218 15.57 -7.73 -7.40
CA PRO A 218 16.79 -7.93 -8.20
C PRO A 218 17.65 -6.68 -8.39
N VAL A 219 17.03 -5.53 -8.66
CA VAL A 219 17.75 -4.25 -8.85
C VAL A 219 18.34 -3.78 -7.53
N TYR A 220 17.55 -3.81 -6.45
CA TYR A 220 17.98 -3.33 -5.14
C TYR A 220 19.03 -4.25 -4.50
N SER A 221 19.02 -5.56 -4.79
CA SER A 221 20.06 -6.47 -4.35
C SER A 221 21.44 -6.08 -4.91
N GLN A 222 21.52 -5.74 -6.20
CA GLN A 222 22.75 -5.29 -6.83
C GLN A 222 23.26 -3.97 -6.25
N ILE A 223 22.35 -3.05 -5.97
CA ILE A 223 22.69 -1.77 -5.35
C ILE A 223 23.23 -2.00 -3.94
N TRP A 224 22.55 -2.84 -3.16
CA TRP A 224 22.97 -3.18 -1.81
C TRP A 224 24.38 -3.81 -1.77
N LEU A 225 24.64 -4.79 -2.64
CA LEU A 225 25.92 -5.46 -2.74
C LEU A 225 27.05 -4.54 -3.17
N LYS A 226 26.76 -3.58 -4.07
CA LYS A 226 27.79 -2.71 -4.64
C LYS A 226 28.04 -1.44 -3.82
N PHE A 227 27.00 -0.87 -3.22
CA PHE A 227 27.05 0.46 -2.58
C PHE A 227 26.62 0.44 -1.10
N GLY A 228 26.21 -0.71 -0.58
CA GLY A 228 25.75 -0.87 0.80
C GLY A 228 24.29 -0.51 1.03
N TRP A 229 23.80 -0.81 2.24
CA TRP A 229 22.40 -0.67 2.61
C TRP A 229 21.89 0.78 2.56
N PHE A 230 22.72 1.75 2.93
CA PHE A 230 22.31 3.15 2.98
C PHE A 230 21.98 3.68 1.60
N ALA A 231 22.85 3.40 0.62
CA ALA A 231 22.61 3.74 -0.78
C ALA A 231 21.35 3.02 -1.30
N ASN A 232 21.17 1.75 -0.98
CA ASN A 232 19.98 0.98 -1.32
C ASN A 232 18.71 1.64 -0.74
N TYR A 233 18.73 2.03 0.53
CA TYR A 233 17.61 2.71 1.18
C TYR A 233 17.25 4.03 0.50
N ILE A 234 18.24 4.89 0.23
CA ILE A 234 18.01 6.18 -0.45
C ILE A 234 17.43 5.96 -1.85
N ILE A 235 18.01 5.05 -2.63
CA ILE A 235 17.54 4.76 -3.98
C ILE A 235 16.12 4.15 -3.95
N TYR A 236 15.83 3.31 -2.97
CA TYR A 236 14.48 2.77 -2.76
C TYR A 236 13.46 3.88 -2.54
N VAL A 237 13.72 4.77 -1.60
CA VAL A 237 12.82 5.90 -1.28
C VAL A 237 12.63 6.82 -2.50
N ILE A 238 13.71 7.16 -3.20
CA ILE A 238 13.66 8.02 -4.38
C ILE A 238 12.88 7.36 -5.51
N SER A 239 13.16 6.10 -5.83
CA SER A 239 12.53 5.42 -6.98
C SER A 239 11.04 5.19 -6.77
N PHE A 240 10.60 4.79 -5.56
CA PHE A 240 9.18 4.64 -5.27
C PHE A 240 8.45 6.00 -5.24
N SER A 241 9.09 7.05 -4.72
CA SER A 241 8.51 8.39 -4.75
C SER A 241 8.44 8.95 -6.17
N PHE A 242 9.43 8.66 -7.02
CA PHE A 242 9.44 9.02 -8.43
C PHE A 242 8.31 8.29 -9.19
N LEU A 243 8.17 6.98 -8.98
CA LEU A 243 7.09 6.20 -9.58
C LEU A 243 5.71 6.70 -9.13
N ALA A 244 5.56 7.01 -7.84
CA ALA A 244 4.34 7.62 -7.31
C ALA A 244 4.04 8.97 -7.97
N THR A 245 5.06 9.78 -8.24
CA THR A 245 4.94 11.05 -8.94
C THR A 245 4.45 10.85 -10.38
N ILE A 246 4.99 9.89 -11.10
CA ILE A 246 4.52 9.52 -12.45
C ILE A 246 3.04 9.11 -12.41
N LEU A 247 2.64 8.24 -11.49
CA LEU A 247 1.24 7.83 -11.35
C LEU A 247 0.31 8.98 -10.98
N TYR A 248 0.75 9.88 -10.12
CA TYR A 248 -0.01 11.09 -9.79
C TYR A 248 -0.26 11.97 -11.01
N PHE A 249 0.78 12.23 -11.82
CA PHE A 249 0.62 13.01 -13.05
C PHE A 249 -0.20 12.29 -14.12
N LEU A 250 -0.02 10.99 -14.28
CA LEU A 250 -0.81 10.17 -15.21
C LEU A 250 -2.30 10.23 -14.84
N ASN A 251 -2.61 10.07 -13.56
CA ASN A 251 -3.99 10.20 -13.08
C ASN A 251 -4.54 11.62 -13.31
N SER A 252 -3.75 12.65 -13.09
CA SER A 252 -4.14 14.05 -13.37
C SER A 252 -4.43 14.27 -14.85
N LEU A 253 -3.66 13.67 -15.74
CA LEU A 253 -3.88 13.73 -17.18
C LEU A 253 -5.19 13.03 -17.57
N ILE A 254 -5.44 11.84 -17.01
CA ILE A 254 -6.70 11.10 -17.23
C ILE A 254 -7.90 11.95 -16.79
N GLN A 255 -7.86 12.52 -15.59
CA GLN A 255 -8.92 13.38 -15.07
C GLN A 255 -9.16 14.60 -15.97
N TYR A 256 -8.10 15.26 -16.43
CA TYR A 256 -8.20 16.38 -17.36
C TYR A 256 -8.84 15.98 -18.69
N CYS A 257 -8.45 14.85 -19.27
CA CYS A 257 -9.06 14.32 -20.50
C CYS A 257 -10.54 13.99 -20.31
N MET A 258 -10.91 13.38 -19.20
CA MET A 258 -12.31 13.05 -18.87
C MET A 258 -13.17 14.33 -18.76
N ILE A 259 -12.69 15.34 -18.07
CA ILE A 259 -13.40 16.64 -17.93
C ILE A 259 -13.59 17.30 -19.29
N LYS A 260 -12.54 17.34 -20.13
CA LYS A 260 -12.66 17.90 -21.49
C LYS A 260 -13.64 17.13 -22.36
N TYR A 261 -13.60 15.80 -22.31
CA TYR A 261 -14.53 14.96 -23.06
C TYR A 261 -15.97 15.18 -22.61
N ALA A 262 -16.22 15.25 -21.31
CA ALA A 262 -17.56 15.54 -20.77
C ALA A 262 -18.07 16.90 -21.23
N ALA A 263 -17.25 17.95 -21.17
CA ALA A 263 -17.60 19.30 -21.63
C ALA A 263 -17.88 19.32 -23.15
N TRP A 264 -17.08 18.63 -23.96
CA TRP A 264 -17.32 18.50 -25.41
C TRP A 264 -18.65 17.81 -25.71
N ARG A 265 -18.98 16.72 -24.98
CA ARG A 265 -20.24 15.98 -25.16
C ARG A 265 -21.48 16.83 -24.83
N ILE A 266 -21.39 17.70 -23.82
CA ILE A 266 -22.48 18.60 -23.45
C ILE A 266 -22.69 19.66 -24.54
N LYS A 267 -21.60 20.18 -25.12
CA LYS A 267 -21.65 21.22 -26.15
C LYS A 267 -22.23 20.72 -27.49
N ASN A 268 -22.13 19.42 -27.76
CA ASN A 268 -22.54 18.81 -29.03
C ASN A 268 -23.86 18.00 -28.94
N LYS A 269 -24.57 18.10 -27.81
CA LYS A 269 -25.98 17.73 -27.64
C LYS A 269 -26.87 18.95 -27.77
#